data_3ddbaa5e53dd25ff75ba5e063f7f478c
#
_entry.id   3ddbaa5e53dd25ff75ba5e063f7f478c
#
_cell.length_a   1.000
_cell.length_b   1.000
_cell.length_c   1.000
_cell.angle_alpha   90.00
_cell.angle_beta   90.00
_cell.angle_gamma   90.00
#
_symmetry.space_group_name_H-M   'P 1'
#
loop_
_entity.id
_entity.type
_entity.pdbx_description
1 polymer ?
#
loop_
_entity_poly.entity_id
_entity_poly.type
_entity_poly.pdbx_seq_one_letter_code
_entity_poly.pdbx_strand_id
1 'polypeptide(L)'
;ASDVYKRQEESREYVVVVGVSDTYNSPTALAWAMDMVRARGGRLIAVRASTAGGGFNAYASAPATGRRPLEPEVEKLKADVISVLGAEAVEGPDAVVDVHVFRGETSRVLRNVSKNASLLVLDAPRNPVTQPLLAPRVVYNVDCPVVMMPPTISGDRPSRWMRAFDSMGRAIARGTGTAGRPGLGGHL
;
A
#
# COMPACT_ATOMS: atom_id res chain seq x y z
N ALA A 1 -26.11 15.41 20.80
CA ALA A 1 -24.66 15.33 20.48
C ALA A 1 -24.38 14.33 19.34
N SER A 2 -25.20 13.29 19.16
CA SER A 2 -25.01 12.24 18.14
C SER A 2 -25.25 12.70 16.70
N ASP A 3 -26.17 13.66 16.47
CA ASP A 3 -26.57 14.06 15.11
C ASP A 3 -25.61 15.05 14.45
N VAL A 4 -24.80 15.75 15.25
CA VAL A 4 -23.76 16.68 14.73
C VAL A 4 -22.59 15.89 14.19
N TYR A 5 -22.19 14.79 14.83
CA TYR A 5 -21.12 13.93 14.34
C TYR A 5 -21.51 13.18 13.06
N LYS A 6 -22.75 12.68 12.97
CA LYS A 6 -23.26 12.03 11.75
C LYS A 6 -23.29 13.00 10.55
N ARG A 7 -23.69 14.24 10.74
CA ARG A 7 -23.74 15.25 9.68
C ARG A 7 -22.36 15.70 9.20
N GLN A 8 -21.32 15.63 10.01
CA GLN A 8 -19.94 15.93 9.59
C GLN A 8 -19.29 14.78 8.82
N GLU A 9 -19.68 13.53 9.05
CA GLU A 9 -19.21 12.39 8.25
C GLU A 9 -19.89 12.32 6.88
N GLU A 10 -21.16 12.70 6.77
CA GLU A 10 -21.91 12.71 5.50
C GLU A 10 -21.45 13.76 4.48
N SER A 11 -20.65 14.76 4.90
CA SER A 11 -20.19 15.85 4.01
C SER A 11 -18.77 15.68 3.48
N ARG A 12 -18.01 14.66 3.93
CA ARG A 12 -16.68 14.40 3.40
C ARG A 12 -16.77 13.42 2.23
N GLU A 13 -16.29 13.90 1.08
CA GLU A 13 -16.09 13.01 -0.09
C GLU A 13 -15.28 11.78 0.31
N TYR A 14 -15.73 10.60 -0.13
CA TYR A 14 -15.04 9.35 0.14
C TYR A 14 -13.80 9.25 -0.74
N VAL A 15 -12.62 9.40 -0.15
CA VAL A 15 -11.33 9.39 -0.85
C VAL A 15 -10.57 8.12 -0.53
N VAL A 16 -10.33 7.32 -1.56
CA VAL A 16 -9.48 6.12 -1.46
C VAL A 16 -8.11 6.42 -2.05
N VAL A 17 -7.07 6.26 -1.27
CA VAL A 17 -5.68 6.41 -1.74
C VAL A 17 -5.09 5.03 -2.00
N VAL A 18 -4.46 4.85 -3.17
CA VAL A 18 -3.73 3.63 -3.52
C VAL A 18 -2.25 3.94 -3.67
N GLY A 19 -1.42 3.25 -2.90
CA GLY A 19 0.02 3.27 -3.10
C GLY A 19 0.42 2.35 -4.24
N VAL A 20 0.85 2.91 -5.38
CA VAL A 20 1.21 2.16 -6.57
C VAL A 20 2.71 1.88 -6.59
N SER A 21 3.07 0.60 -6.65
CA SER A 21 4.46 0.17 -6.76
C SER A 21 5.06 0.56 -8.11
N ASP A 22 6.30 1.01 -8.13
CA ASP A 22 7.03 1.28 -9.37
C ASP A 22 7.40 -0.01 -10.12
N THR A 23 7.45 -1.12 -9.42
CA THR A 23 7.88 -2.42 -9.97
C THR A 23 6.70 -3.28 -10.45
N TYR A 24 5.53 -3.17 -9.80
CA TYR A 24 4.44 -4.14 -9.98
C TYR A 24 3.09 -3.50 -10.36
N ASN A 25 3.04 -2.17 -10.53
CA ASN A 25 1.85 -1.40 -10.93
C ASN A 25 0.60 -1.63 -10.06
N SER A 26 0.68 -2.45 -9.03
CA SER A 26 -0.37 -2.73 -8.04
C SER A 26 -1.78 -2.97 -8.61
N PRO A 27 -1.96 -3.87 -9.61
CA PRO A 27 -3.22 -3.99 -10.33
C PRO A 27 -4.38 -4.43 -9.43
N THR A 28 -4.14 -5.32 -8.47
CA THR A 28 -5.18 -5.81 -7.57
C THR A 28 -5.62 -4.73 -6.59
N ALA A 29 -4.68 -3.95 -6.05
CA ALA A 29 -5.00 -2.84 -5.16
C ALA A 29 -5.80 -1.76 -5.90
N LEU A 30 -5.41 -1.42 -7.14
CA LEU A 30 -6.12 -0.45 -7.98
C LEU A 30 -7.53 -0.92 -8.31
N ALA A 31 -7.71 -2.16 -8.80
CA ALA A 31 -9.03 -2.70 -9.14
C ALA A 31 -9.95 -2.73 -7.92
N TRP A 32 -9.47 -3.26 -6.79
CA TRP A 32 -10.25 -3.34 -5.56
C TRP A 32 -10.64 -1.95 -5.02
N ALA A 33 -9.71 -0.99 -5.05
CA ALA A 33 -9.99 0.37 -4.63
C ALA A 33 -11.00 1.06 -5.53
N MET A 34 -10.95 0.81 -6.83
CA MET A 34 -11.93 1.33 -7.78
C MET A 34 -13.34 0.78 -7.50
N ASP A 35 -13.45 -0.51 -7.17
CA ASP A 35 -14.73 -1.11 -6.78
C ASP A 35 -15.29 -0.46 -5.51
N MET A 36 -14.44 -0.13 -4.54
CA MET A 36 -14.83 0.60 -3.33
C MET A 36 -15.35 2.00 -3.64
N VAL A 37 -14.68 2.73 -4.54
CA VAL A 37 -15.10 4.06 -4.98
C VAL A 37 -16.43 3.99 -5.72
N ARG A 38 -16.60 3.02 -6.63
CA ARG A 38 -17.86 2.81 -7.36
C ARG A 38 -19.03 2.48 -6.44
N ALA A 39 -18.78 1.67 -5.41
CA ALA A 39 -19.82 1.23 -4.47
C ALA A 39 -20.28 2.34 -3.51
N ARG A 40 -19.39 3.27 -3.15
CA ARG A 40 -19.67 4.31 -2.13
C ARG A 40 -19.80 5.72 -2.69
N GLY A 41 -19.44 5.94 -3.92
CA GLY A 41 -19.18 7.26 -4.49
C GLY A 41 -17.84 7.82 -3.99
N GLY A 42 -17.37 8.91 -4.59
CA GLY A 42 -16.11 9.56 -4.24
C GLY A 42 -15.04 9.41 -5.30
N ARG A 43 -13.76 9.50 -4.92
CA ARG A 43 -12.64 9.42 -5.87
C ARG A 43 -11.51 8.51 -5.39
N LEU A 44 -10.70 8.08 -6.35
CA LEU A 44 -9.49 7.32 -6.15
C LEU A 44 -8.27 8.21 -6.42
N ILE A 45 -7.29 8.19 -5.54
CA ILE A 45 -6.01 8.88 -5.72
C ILE A 45 -4.91 7.81 -5.81
N ALA A 46 -4.35 7.64 -7.01
CA ALA A 46 -3.19 6.76 -7.23
C ALA A 46 -1.90 7.52 -6.92
N VAL A 47 -1.13 7.03 -5.96
CA VAL A 47 0.07 7.71 -5.46
C VAL A 47 1.30 6.82 -5.63
N ARG A 48 2.37 7.41 -6.18
CA ARG A 48 3.70 6.81 -6.22
C ARG A 48 4.71 7.71 -5.51
N ALA A 49 5.56 7.11 -4.68
CA ALA A 49 6.69 7.80 -4.09
C ALA A 49 7.91 7.65 -5.01
N SER A 50 8.50 8.79 -5.40
CA SER A 50 9.75 8.83 -6.16
C SER A 50 10.92 9.03 -5.22
N THR A 51 11.84 8.06 -5.18
CA THR A 51 13.11 8.16 -4.48
C THR A 51 14.24 8.67 -5.37
N ALA A 52 13.95 9.00 -6.64
CA ALA A 52 14.92 9.52 -7.59
C ALA A 52 15.50 10.87 -7.12
N GLY A 53 16.66 10.84 -6.52
CA GLY A 53 17.36 11.98 -5.91
C GLY A 53 17.76 11.80 -4.45
N GLY A 54 17.37 10.68 -3.81
CA GLY A 54 17.70 10.37 -2.42
C GLY A 54 18.05 8.90 -2.20
N GLY A 55 18.91 8.34 -3.05
CA GLY A 55 19.51 7.04 -2.78
C GLY A 55 20.33 7.11 -1.48
N PHE A 56 20.37 6.02 -0.74
CA PHE A 56 21.05 5.83 0.56
C PHE A 56 22.57 6.06 0.54
N ASN A 57 23.10 6.70 -0.49
CA ASN A 57 24.46 7.18 -0.62
C ASN A 57 24.54 8.69 -0.35
N ALA A 58 24.20 9.09 0.88
CA ALA A 58 24.38 10.46 1.36
C ALA A 58 25.86 10.89 1.53
N TYR A 59 26.80 10.10 1.03
CA TYR A 59 28.24 10.45 1.02
C TYR A 59 28.76 10.85 -0.37
N ALA A 60 27.94 10.82 -1.40
CA ALA A 60 28.32 11.42 -2.69
C ALA A 60 27.86 12.88 -2.69
N SER A 61 28.78 13.78 -2.42
CA SER A 61 28.66 15.24 -2.58
C SER A 61 28.46 15.62 -4.04
N ALA A 62 27.33 15.27 -4.62
CA ALA A 62 26.94 15.85 -5.90
C ALA A 62 26.12 17.12 -5.58
N PRO A 63 26.49 18.27 -6.17
CA PRO A 63 25.74 19.51 -5.98
C PRO A 63 24.30 19.30 -6.42
N ALA A 64 23.36 19.77 -5.63
CA ALA A 64 21.91 19.69 -5.84
C ALA A 64 21.41 20.60 -7.00
N THR A 65 22.13 20.60 -8.12
CA THR A 65 21.78 21.29 -9.34
C THR A 65 21.04 20.35 -10.27
N GLY A 66 19.73 20.24 -10.05
CA GLY A 66 18.85 19.53 -10.97
C GLY A 66 17.90 18.59 -10.27
N ARG A 67 16.86 19.13 -9.62
CA ARG A 67 15.66 18.30 -9.34
C ARG A 67 15.16 17.79 -10.68
N ARG A 68 15.37 16.49 -10.93
CA ARG A 68 14.83 15.83 -12.13
C ARG A 68 13.32 16.10 -12.18
N PRO A 69 12.76 16.50 -13.32
CA PRO A 69 11.33 16.70 -13.48
C PRO A 69 10.56 15.45 -13.04
N LEU A 70 9.39 15.62 -12.45
CA LEU A 70 8.49 14.49 -12.07
C LEU A 70 7.54 14.11 -13.21
N GLU A 71 7.43 14.94 -14.23
CA GLU A 71 6.52 14.75 -15.37
C GLU A 71 6.66 13.37 -16.00
N PRO A 72 7.87 12.83 -16.30
CA PRO A 72 8.00 11.49 -16.87
C PRO A 72 7.52 10.38 -15.93
N GLU A 73 7.64 10.59 -14.61
CA GLU A 73 7.18 9.63 -13.61
C GLU A 73 5.67 9.69 -13.44
N VAL A 74 5.06 10.87 -13.57
CA VAL A 74 3.61 11.06 -13.58
C VAL A 74 3.00 10.38 -14.80
N GLU A 75 3.57 10.60 -16.00
CA GLU A 75 3.09 9.97 -17.23
C GLU A 75 3.21 8.45 -17.16
N LYS A 76 4.31 7.93 -16.61
CA LYS A 76 4.48 6.49 -16.39
C LYS A 76 3.41 5.96 -15.44
N LEU A 77 3.19 6.62 -14.29
CA LEU A 77 2.15 6.20 -13.33
C LEU A 77 0.77 6.24 -13.96
N LYS A 78 0.48 7.28 -14.74
CA LYS A 78 -0.79 7.42 -15.45
C LYS A 78 -1.00 6.28 -16.44
N ALA A 79 0.01 5.93 -17.23
CA ALA A 79 -0.05 4.80 -18.15
C ALA A 79 -0.26 3.46 -17.40
N ASP A 80 0.43 3.27 -16.27
CA ASP A 80 0.26 2.09 -15.42
C ASP A 80 -1.18 1.98 -14.89
N VAL A 81 -1.76 3.08 -14.41
CA VAL A 81 -3.15 3.13 -13.90
C VAL A 81 -4.16 2.90 -15.03
N ILE A 82 -3.97 3.54 -16.18
CA ILE A 82 -4.80 3.34 -17.38
C ILE A 82 -4.78 1.88 -17.84
N SER A 83 -3.64 1.22 -17.78
CA SER A 83 -3.53 -0.19 -18.16
C SER A 83 -4.37 -1.13 -17.32
N VAL A 84 -4.69 -0.72 -16.08
CA VAL A 84 -5.49 -1.51 -15.13
C VAL A 84 -6.95 -1.10 -15.12
N LEU A 85 -7.22 0.20 -15.09
CA LEU A 85 -8.57 0.75 -14.86
C LEU A 85 -9.27 1.25 -16.14
N GLY A 86 -8.53 1.39 -17.24
CA GLY A 86 -9.00 1.99 -18.48
C GLY A 86 -8.79 3.51 -18.53
N ALA A 87 -8.72 4.06 -19.73
CA ALA A 87 -8.47 5.49 -19.95
C ALA A 87 -9.64 6.37 -19.45
N GLU A 88 -10.86 5.89 -19.57
CA GLU A 88 -12.06 6.64 -19.14
C GLU A 88 -12.05 6.97 -17.64
N ALA A 89 -11.46 6.10 -16.82
CA ALA A 89 -11.38 6.31 -15.38
C ALA A 89 -10.45 7.48 -14.99
N VAL A 90 -9.46 7.79 -15.84
CA VAL A 90 -8.39 8.78 -15.57
C VAL A 90 -8.55 10.05 -16.41
N GLU A 91 -9.05 9.94 -17.63
CA GLU A 91 -9.07 11.05 -18.62
C GLU A 91 -10.48 11.39 -19.13
N GLY A 92 -11.48 10.60 -18.76
CA GLY A 92 -12.84 10.79 -19.21
C GLY A 92 -13.52 12.02 -18.56
N PRO A 93 -14.69 12.43 -19.08
CA PRO A 93 -15.46 13.54 -18.51
C PRO A 93 -15.94 13.24 -17.08
N ASP A 94 -16.10 11.97 -16.75
CA ASP A 94 -16.50 11.49 -15.42
C ASP A 94 -15.32 10.78 -14.71
N ALA A 95 -14.09 11.25 -14.99
CA ALA A 95 -12.89 10.69 -14.37
C ALA A 95 -12.95 10.80 -12.85
N VAL A 96 -12.79 9.68 -12.17
CA VAL A 96 -12.81 9.59 -10.69
C VAL A 96 -11.43 9.24 -10.12
N VAL A 97 -10.42 9.16 -10.98
CA VAL A 97 -9.05 8.77 -10.61
C VAL A 97 -8.07 9.92 -10.83
N ASP A 98 -7.47 10.37 -9.74
CA ASP A 98 -6.36 11.33 -9.77
C ASP A 98 -5.02 10.59 -9.65
N VAL A 99 -4.00 11.08 -10.34
CA VAL A 99 -2.66 10.45 -10.36
C VAL A 99 -1.63 11.43 -9.85
N HIS A 100 -0.88 11.04 -8.81
CA HIS A 100 0.14 11.90 -8.21
C HIS A 100 1.45 11.16 -7.94
N VAL A 101 2.56 11.83 -8.24
CA VAL A 101 3.89 11.38 -7.85
C VAL A 101 4.50 12.38 -6.85
N PHE A 102 4.93 11.88 -5.71
CA PHE A 102 5.56 12.69 -4.67
C PHE A 102 7.02 12.27 -4.46
N ARG A 103 7.90 13.26 -4.27
CA ARG A 103 9.29 12.98 -3.88
C ARG A 103 9.37 12.62 -2.41
N GLY A 104 10.12 11.57 -2.12
CA GLY A 104 10.43 11.21 -0.74
C GLY A 104 10.39 9.72 -0.46
N GLU A 105 10.64 9.40 0.79
CA GLU A 105 10.49 8.03 1.27
C GLU A 105 9.01 7.61 1.24
N THR A 106 8.76 6.39 0.78
CA THR A 106 7.41 5.85 0.60
C THR A 106 6.54 5.96 1.86
N SER A 107 7.08 5.62 3.03
CA SER A 107 6.32 5.68 4.28
C SER A 107 5.92 7.11 4.65
N ARG A 108 6.79 8.10 4.41
CA ARG A 108 6.51 9.52 4.63
C ARG A 108 5.46 10.06 3.67
N VAL A 109 5.56 9.71 2.39
CA VAL A 109 4.59 10.10 1.37
C VAL A 109 3.21 9.55 1.72
N LEU A 110 3.12 8.23 1.98
CA LEU A 110 1.86 7.57 2.32
C LEU A 110 1.22 8.16 3.58
N ARG A 111 2.02 8.45 4.61
CA ARG A 111 1.53 9.14 5.81
C ARG A 111 0.94 10.52 5.50
N ASN A 112 1.58 11.29 4.64
CA ASN A 112 1.10 12.63 4.33
C ASN A 112 -0.22 12.60 3.55
N VAL A 113 -0.36 11.70 2.57
CA VAL A 113 -1.59 11.59 1.78
C VAL A 113 -2.74 10.94 2.57
N SER A 114 -2.44 10.11 3.57
CA SER A 114 -3.46 9.44 4.40
C SER A 114 -4.27 10.40 5.29
N LYS A 115 -3.75 11.61 5.57
CA LYS A 115 -4.43 12.60 6.41
C LYS A 115 -5.80 13.03 5.91
N ASN A 116 -5.98 13.03 4.59
CA ASN A 116 -7.22 13.41 3.94
C ASN A 116 -7.92 12.23 3.25
N ALA A 117 -7.44 11.01 3.49
CA ALA A 117 -8.01 9.80 2.93
C ALA A 117 -9.02 9.16 3.87
N SER A 118 -10.06 8.58 3.28
CA SER A 118 -11.00 7.69 3.99
C SER A 118 -10.45 6.27 4.12
N LEU A 119 -9.55 5.89 3.19
CA LEU A 119 -8.95 4.57 3.15
C LEU A 119 -7.62 4.61 2.38
N LEU A 120 -6.62 3.89 2.87
CA LEU A 120 -5.36 3.64 2.19
C LEU A 120 -5.28 2.17 1.77
N VAL A 121 -5.02 1.92 0.49
CA VAL A 121 -4.88 0.57 -0.06
C VAL A 121 -3.46 0.36 -0.57
N LEU A 122 -2.84 -0.73 -0.19
CA LEU A 122 -1.47 -1.07 -0.55
C LEU A 122 -1.38 -2.54 -0.96
N ASP A 123 -0.50 -2.86 -1.89
CA ASP A 123 -0.05 -4.23 -2.07
C ASP A 123 0.98 -4.61 -1.01
N ALA A 124 0.87 -5.81 -0.48
CA ALA A 124 1.91 -6.35 0.38
C ALA A 124 3.21 -6.54 -0.43
N PRO A 125 4.38 -6.28 0.17
CA PRO A 125 5.65 -6.46 -0.49
C PRO A 125 5.81 -7.89 -0.99
N ARG A 126 6.10 -8.07 -2.27
CA ARG A 126 6.35 -9.41 -2.86
C ARG A 126 7.63 -10.05 -2.36
N ASN A 127 8.58 -9.23 -1.93
CA ASN A 127 9.80 -9.68 -1.30
C ASN A 127 9.91 -9.11 0.12
N PRO A 128 9.49 -9.86 1.15
CA PRO A 128 9.56 -9.40 2.53
C PRO A 128 10.99 -9.20 3.04
N VAL A 129 11.99 -9.78 2.35
CA VAL A 129 13.40 -9.63 2.73
C VAL A 129 13.95 -8.25 2.37
N THR A 130 13.52 -7.67 1.24
CA THR A 130 14.02 -6.37 0.78
C THR A 130 13.27 -5.18 1.37
N GLN A 131 12.01 -5.37 1.79
CA GLN A 131 11.19 -4.31 2.39
C GLN A 131 10.40 -4.79 3.63
N PRO A 132 11.07 -5.38 4.63
CA PRO A 132 10.38 -6.01 5.76
C PRO A 132 9.65 -5.01 6.66
N LEU A 133 10.02 -3.73 6.61
CA LEU A 133 9.54 -2.71 7.53
C LEU A 133 8.52 -1.74 6.92
N LEU A 134 8.18 -1.86 5.63
CA LEU A 134 7.26 -0.90 4.99
C LEU A 134 5.85 -1.02 5.61
N ALA A 135 5.30 -2.22 5.66
CA ALA A 135 3.96 -2.45 6.18
C ALA A 135 3.79 -1.97 7.65
N PRO A 136 4.64 -2.38 8.62
CA PRO A 136 4.56 -1.84 9.97
C PRO A 136 4.73 -0.32 10.02
N ARG A 137 5.72 0.25 9.32
CA ARG A 137 5.96 1.69 9.31
C ARG A 137 4.77 2.48 8.78
N VAL A 138 4.06 1.97 7.79
CA VAL A 138 2.87 2.61 7.25
C VAL A 138 1.71 2.48 8.24
N VAL A 139 1.36 1.25 8.63
CA VAL A 139 0.19 0.96 9.46
C VAL A 139 0.20 1.72 10.79
N TYR A 140 1.37 1.88 11.42
CA TYR A 140 1.50 2.60 12.70
C TYR A 140 1.59 4.13 12.57
N ASN A 141 1.71 4.67 11.36
CA ASN A 141 1.97 6.11 11.17
C ASN A 141 0.98 6.83 10.24
N VAL A 142 -0.07 6.16 9.79
CA VAL A 142 -1.10 6.75 8.93
C VAL A 142 -2.34 7.11 9.73
N ASP A 143 -3.09 8.09 9.25
CA ASP A 143 -4.23 8.67 9.93
C ASP A 143 -5.59 8.11 9.43
N CYS A 144 -5.58 7.05 8.59
CA CYS A 144 -6.78 6.40 8.08
C CYS A 144 -6.65 4.87 8.13
N PRO A 145 -7.75 4.11 8.01
CA PRO A 145 -7.71 2.66 7.84
C PRO A 145 -6.84 2.22 6.66
N VAL A 146 -6.16 1.08 6.81
CA VAL A 146 -5.25 0.53 5.79
C VAL A 146 -5.71 -0.86 5.38
N VAL A 147 -5.82 -1.08 4.08
CA VAL A 147 -6.02 -2.39 3.49
C VAL A 147 -4.74 -2.84 2.80
N MET A 148 -4.25 -4.01 3.19
CA MET A 148 -3.09 -4.65 2.56
C MET A 148 -3.56 -5.80 1.69
N MET A 149 -3.28 -5.71 0.39
CA MET A 149 -3.63 -6.77 -0.58
C MET A 149 -2.52 -7.83 -0.60
N PRO A 150 -2.81 -9.08 -0.23
CA PRO A 150 -1.79 -10.13 -0.22
C PRO A 150 -1.36 -10.52 -1.64
N PRO A 151 -0.09 -10.92 -1.86
CA PRO A 151 0.45 -11.27 -3.19
C PRO A 151 -0.31 -12.42 -3.87
N THR A 152 -0.91 -13.30 -3.09
CA THR A 152 -1.69 -14.45 -3.58
C THR A 152 -2.94 -14.05 -4.34
N ILE A 153 -3.55 -12.91 -4.02
CA ILE A 153 -4.73 -12.38 -4.72
C ILE A 153 -4.33 -11.78 -6.07
N SER A 154 -3.11 -11.25 -6.19
CA SER A 154 -2.57 -10.68 -7.42
C SER A 154 -2.19 -11.72 -8.48
N GLY A 155 -2.52 -13.00 -8.26
CA GLY A 155 -2.23 -14.08 -9.21
C GLY A 155 -0.77 -14.51 -9.27
N ASP A 156 0.09 -13.90 -8.47
CA ASP A 156 1.48 -14.29 -8.41
C ASP A 156 1.66 -15.56 -7.58
N ARG A 157 2.25 -16.55 -8.20
CA ARG A 157 2.67 -17.76 -7.47
C ARG A 157 3.71 -17.36 -6.43
N PRO A 158 3.55 -17.71 -5.14
CA PRO A 158 4.57 -17.46 -4.14
C PRO A 158 5.90 -18.06 -4.61
N SER A 159 6.97 -17.27 -4.51
CA SER A 159 8.29 -17.69 -4.93
C SER A 159 8.67 -19.00 -4.20
N ARG A 160 9.52 -19.84 -4.82
CA ARG A 160 9.96 -21.12 -4.23
C ARG A 160 10.54 -20.93 -2.82
N TRP A 161 11.18 -19.78 -2.59
CA TRP A 161 11.74 -19.38 -1.29
C TRP A 161 10.66 -19.07 -0.25
N MET A 162 9.59 -18.40 -0.63
CA MET A 162 8.47 -18.09 0.28
C MET A 162 7.75 -19.37 0.72
N ARG A 163 7.63 -20.38 -0.17
CA ARG A 163 7.11 -21.71 0.17
C ARG A 163 8.04 -22.47 1.12
N ALA A 164 9.36 -22.30 0.98
CA ALA A 164 10.34 -22.91 1.88
C ALA A 164 10.28 -22.29 3.28
N PHE A 165 10.18 -20.96 3.40
CA PHE A 165 10.02 -20.29 4.68
C PHE A 165 8.69 -20.61 5.38
N ASP A 166 7.60 -20.72 4.63
CA ASP A 166 6.29 -21.08 5.17
C ASP A 166 6.26 -22.55 5.66
N SER A 167 6.97 -23.44 4.99
CA SER A 167 7.14 -24.82 5.44
C SER A 167 8.01 -24.91 6.70
N MET A 168 9.05 -24.08 6.80
CA MET A 168 9.94 -24.03 7.96
C MET A 168 9.25 -23.41 9.18
N GLY A 169 8.46 -22.35 8.98
CA GLY A 169 7.64 -21.73 10.03
C GLY A 169 6.60 -22.71 10.58
N ARG A 170 5.95 -23.49 9.73
CA ARG A 170 5.02 -24.54 10.15
C ARG A 170 5.70 -25.71 10.88
N ALA A 171 6.93 -26.06 10.51
CA ALA A 171 7.71 -27.08 11.22
C ALA A 171 8.09 -26.63 12.63
N ILE A 172 8.52 -25.36 12.81
CA ILE A 172 8.84 -24.78 14.12
C ILE A 172 7.59 -24.71 14.99
N ALA A 173 6.46 -24.23 14.46
CA ALA A 173 5.20 -24.14 15.19
C ALA A 173 4.68 -25.52 15.66
N ARG A 174 4.92 -26.57 14.91
CA ARG A 174 4.61 -27.97 15.33
C ARG A 174 5.59 -28.51 16.36
N GLY A 175 6.87 -28.13 16.29
CA GLY A 175 7.90 -28.56 17.23
C GLY A 175 7.78 -27.92 18.62
N THR A 176 7.30 -26.69 18.70
CA THR A 176 7.12 -25.98 19.99
C THR A 176 5.78 -26.29 20.69
N GLY A 177 4.83 -26.88 20.01
CA GLY A 177 3.50 -27.24 20.57
C GLY A 177 3.49 -28.50 21.45
N THR A 178 4.58 -29.29 21.48
CA THR A 178 4.65 -30.54 22.23
C THR A 178 5.54 -30.53 23.45
N ALA A 179 6.27 -29.44 23.71
CA ALA A 179 7.12 -29.32 24.86
C ALA A 179 6.49 -28.37 25.90
N GLY A 180 5.74 -28.92 26.85
CA GLY A 180 5.42 -28.19 28.07
C GLY A 180 3.95 -28.13 28.50
N ARG A 181 3.31 -29.27 28.70
CA ARG A 181 2.30 -29.38 29.75
C ARG A 181 2.87 -30.23 30.88
N PRO A 182 3.34 -29.63 32.01
CA PRO A 182 3.52 -30.40 33.22
C PRO A 182 2.13 -30.87 33.65
N GLY A 183 1.95 -32.19 33.78
CA GLY A 183 0.75 -32.76 34.29
C GLY A 183 0.48 -32.27 35.71
N LEU A 184 -0.66 -31.68 35.94
CA LEU A 184 -1.26 -31.59 37.26
C LEU A 184 -1.68 -33.01 37.62
N GLY A 185 -0.75 -33.75 38.25
CA GLY A 185 -1.03 -34.98 38.94
C GLY A 185 -1.93 -34.67 40.13
N GLY A 186 -3.09 -35.29 40.13
CA GLY A 186 -3.96 -35.24 41.26
C GLY A 186 -3.36 -35.93 42.49
N HIS A 187 -3.67 -35.40 43.64
CA HIS A 187 -3.77 -36.16 44.91
C HIS A 187 -5.02 -35.74 45.65
N LEU A 188 -5.89 -36.77 45.79
CA LEU A 188 -6.86 -37.02 46.86
C LEU A 188 -7.85 -35.92 47.18
#